data_fd6b7a4cb33bf5f80705005284fcf8e7
#
_entry.id   fd6b7a4cb33bf5f80705005284fcf8e7
#
_cell.length_a   1.000
_cell.length_b   1.000
_cell.length_c   1.000
_cell.angle_alpha   90.00
_cell.angle_beta   90.00
_cell.angle_gamma   90.00
#
_symmetry.space_group_name_H-M   'P 1'
#
loop_
_entity.id
_entity.type
_entity.pdbx_description
1 polymer ?
#
loop_
_entity_poly.entity_id
_entity_poly.type
_entity_poly.pdbx_seq_one_letter_code
_entity_poly.pdbx_strand_id
1 'polypeptide(L)'
;MKVTLKIITVLFISLLVSCGGKEEKKEEAPSFQKKAPTEKKETPKVETVKASEKVDLTNKGVGPITSLELPAEIDDAMVAQGADIFKKMCTACHRDGKKFIGPAPNGVLERRTPEWVMNMILNPEEMTKSDPLAKELLIEFNGSPMANQNLTEEEARAVLEYFRTLK
;
A
#
# COMPACT_ATOMS: atom_id res chain seq x y z
N MET A 1 7.46 -9.32 -52.38
CA MET A 1 7.95 -9.54 -51.00
C MET A 1 9.46 -9.81 -50.88
N LYS A 2 10.24 -9.99 -51.92
CA LYS A 2 11.71 -10.27 -51.83
C LYS A 2 12.60 -9.02 -51.99
N VAL A 3 12.07 -7.90 -52.45
CA VAL A 3 12.82 -6.64 -52.69
C VAL A 3 12.85 -5.75 -51.42
N THR A 4 11.80 -5.73 -50.65
CA THR A 4 11.69 -4.92 -49.41
C THR A 4 12.60 -5.42 -48.28
N LEU A 5 12.89 -6.72 -48.24
CA LEU A 5 13.77 -7.31 -47.22
C LEU A 5 15.26 -6.96 -47.45
N LYS A 6 15.68 -6.74 -48.70
CA LYS A 6 17.08 -6.38 -49.03
C LYS A 6 17.42 -4.92 -48.74
N ILE A 7 16.43 -4.02 -48.77
CA ILE A 7 16.63 -2.58 -48.46
C ILE A 7 16.82 -2.35 -46.98
N ILE A 8 16.13 -3.14 -46.14
CA ILE A 8 16.23 -3.04 -44.64
C ILE A 8 17.61 -3.51 -44.18
N THR A 9 18.22 -4.51 -44.84
CA THR A 9 19.52 -5.05 -44.43
C THR A 9 20.67 -4.10 -44.78
N VAL A 10 20.55 -3.29 -45.80
CA VAL A 10 21.60 -2.31 -46.22
C VAL A 10 21.58 -1.07 -45.32
N LEU A 11 20.42 -0.67 -44.81
CA LEU A 11 20.30 0.50 -43.92
C LEU A 11 20.87 0.26 -42.49
N PHE A 12 21.00 -0.99 -42.05
CA PHE A 12 21.49 -1.34 -40.70
C PHE A 12 23.03 -1.43 -40.61
N ILE A 13 23.73 -1.49 -41.73
CA ILE A 13 25.22 -1.66 -41.77
C ILE A 13 25.96 -0.32 -41.79
N SER A 14 25.28 0.81 -42.08
CA SER A 14 25.91 2.12 -42.17
C SER A 14 26.02 2.92 -40.86
N LEU A 15 25.64 2.35 -39.70
CA LEU A 15 25.65 3.05 -38.39
C LEU A 15 26.79 2.64 -37.44
N LEU A 16 27.77 1.83 -37.90
CA LEU A 16 28.83 1.30 -37.01
C LEU A 16 30.26 1.83 -37.30
N VAL A 17 30.41 2.94 -38.02
CA VAL A 17 31.75 3.53 -38.25
C VAL A 17 31.75 5.00 -37.84
N SER A 18 31.88 5.26 -36.54
CA SER A 18 32.39 6.52 -36.04
C SER A 18 33.04 6.31 -34.68
N CYS A 19 34.29 5.88 -34.71
CA CYS A 19 35.16 5.94 -33.54
C CYS A 19 36.57 6.24 -34.06
N GLY A 20 37.09 7.44 -33.80
CA GLY A 20 38.47 7.76 -34.06
C GLY A 20 38.79 9.24 -33.90
N GLY A 21 39.63 9.56 -32.90
CA GLY A 21 40.24 10.89 -32.82
C GLY A 21 40.73 11.22 -31.41
N LYS A 22 42.00 10.89 -31.16
CA LYS A 22 42.83 11.35 -30.05
C LYS A 22 42.89 12.87 -29.94
N GLU A 23 42.98 13.41 -28.72
CA GLU A 23 44.12 14.26 -28.32
C GLU A 23 44.16 14.42 -26.79
N GLU A 24 45.34 14.13 -26.25
CA GLU A 24 45.73 14.35 -24.85
C GLU A 24 45.85 15.85 -24.55
N LYS A 25 45.27 16.34 -23.49
CA LYS A 25 45.74 17.49 -22.76
C LYS A 25 45.77 17.18 -21.26
N LYS A 26 47.01 17.08 -20.77
CA LYS A 26 47.32 17.13 -19.33
C LYS A 26 46.84 18.48 -18.78
N GLU A 27 45.97 18.43 -17.77
CA GLU A 27 45.86 19.49 -16.81
C GLU A 27 45.66 18.91 -15.42
N GLU A 28 46.32 19.55 -14.48
CA GLU A 28 46.65 19.15 -13.12
C GLU A 28 45.46 18.73 -12.27
N ALA A 29 45.69 17.72 -11.43
CA ALA A 29 44.76 17.23 -10.42
C ALA A 29 44.65 18.21 -9.23
N PRO A 30 43.46 18.63 -8.82
CA PRO A 30 43.29 19.16 -7.47
C PRO A 30 43.23 18.00 -6.48
N SER A 31 44.14 18.05 -5.52
CA SER A 31 44.20 17.10 -4.41
C SER A 31 42.90 17.14 -3.60
N PHE A 32 42.08 16.11 -3.74
CA PHE A 32 40.96 15.89 -2.81
C PHE A 32 41.54 15.34 -1.50
N GLN A 33 41.59 16.21 -0.50
CA GLN A 33 41.81 15.83 0.88
C GLN A 33 40.71 14.80 1.28
N LYS A 34 41.19 13.63 1.62
CA LYS A 34 40.41 12.54 2.19
C LYS A 34 39.81 13.02 3.51
N LYS A 35 38.57 13.51 3.50
CA LYS A 35 37.80 13.71 4.71
C LYS A 35 37.57 12.37 5.37
N ALA A 36 38.00 12.24 6.61
CA ALA A 36 37.76 11.09 7.47
C ALA A 36 36.26 10.75 7.49
N PRO A 37 35.90 9.46 7.66
CA PRO A 37 34.50 9.08 7.77
C PRO A 37 33.92 9.73 9.02
N THR A 38 32.96 10.60 8.84
CA THR A 38 32.14 11.11 9.94
C THR A 38 31.35 9.92 10.46
N GLU A 39 31.71 9.50 11.67
CA GLU A 39 31.02 8.50 12.45
C GLU A 39 29.52 8.87 12.50
N LYS A 40 28.70 8.14 11.75
CA LYS A 40 27.26 8.24 11.82
C LYS A 40 26.88 7.78 13.23
N LYS A 41 26.63 8.73 14.12
CA LYS A 41 26.03 8.49 15.42
C LYS A 41 24.71 7.79 15.17
N GLU A 42 24.69 6.48 15.40
CA GLU A 42 23.46 5.68 15.38
C GLU A 42 22.55 6.26 16.47
N THR A 43 21.55 7.00 16.05
CA THR A 43 20.40 7.30 16.90
C THR A 43 19.76 5.97 17.27
N PRO A 44 19.41 5.74 18.56
CA PRO A 44 18.74 4.52 18.96
C PRO A 44 17.49 4.36 18.09
N LYS A 45 17.40 3.24 17.38
CA LYS A 45 16.23 2.83 16.64
C LYS A 45 15.12 2.57 17.65
N VAL A 46 14.31 3.59 17.92
CA VAL A 46 13.04 3.41 18.60
C VAL A 46 12.27 2.45 17.73
N GLU A 47 12.02 1.26 18.19
CA GLU A 47 11.11 0.32 17.53
C GLU A 47 9.73 0.95 17.54
N THR A 48 9.41 1.67 16.47
CA THR A 48 8.08 2.22 16.28
C THR A 48 7.17 1.04 15.95
N VAL A 49 6.17 0.81 16.81
CA VAL A 49 5.12 -0.18 16.57
C VAL A 49 4.53 0.09 15.18
N LYS A 50 4.43 -0.95 14.35
CA LYS A 50 3.86 -0.84 13.02
C LYS A 50 2.43 -0.32 13.06
N ALA A 51 2.03 0.48 12.09
CA ALA A 51 0.67 1.03 12.04
C ALA A 51 -0.41 -0.07 12.04
N SER A 52 -0.14 -1.20 11.38
CA SER A 52 -1.03 -2.37 11.37
C SER A 52 -1.18 -3.06 12.74
N GLU A 53 -0.23 -2.87 13.64
CA GLU A 53 -0.20 -3.48 14.99
C GLU A 53 -0.63 -2.49 16.09
N LYS A 54 -0.65 -1.18 15.81
CA LYS A 54 -1.11 -0.17 16.77
C LYS A 54 -2.55 -0.44 17.18
N VAL A 55 -2.86 -0.25 18.45
CA VAL A 55 -4.22 -0.30 18.99
C VAL A 55 -4.71 1.12 19.21
N ASP A 56 -5.80 1.48 18.57
CA ASP A 56 -6.55 2.73 18.81
C ASP A 56 -8.04 2.45 18.72
N LEU A 57 -8.66 2.36 19.88
CA LEU A 57 -10.09 2.08 20.05
C LEU A 57 -10.89 3.36 20.33
N THR A 58 -10.32 4.52 20.04
CA THR A 58 -10.96 5.83 20.20
C THR A 58 -11.14 6.56 18.87
N ASN A 59 -10.24 6.33 17.94
CA ASN A 59 -10.30 6.90 16.59
C ASN A 59 -11.42 6.27 15.77
N LYS A 60 -12.34 7.10 15.28
CA LYS A 60 -13.46 6.70 14.43
C LYS A 60 -13.17 6.87 12.93
N GLY A 61 -12.02 7.45 12.60
CA GLY A 61 -11.68 7.79 11.23
C GLY A 61 -12.47 8.97 10.67
N VAL A 62 -12.44 9.11 9.36
CA VAL A 62 -13.10 10.17 8.61
C VAL A 62 -14.00 9.56 7.54
N GLY A 63 -15.30 9.83 7.63
CA GLY A 63 -16.27 9.29 6.67
C GLY A 63 -17.71 9.39 7.16
N PRO A 64 -18.62 8.67 6.51
CA PRO A 64 -20.04 8.77 6.82
C PRO A 64 -20.43 8.16 8.17
N ILE A 65 -19.65 7.23 8.69
CA ILE A 65 -19.97 6.50 9.93
C ILE A 65 -19.41 7.24 11.13
N THR A 66 -20.27 7.89 11.89
CA THR A 66 -19.90 8.66 13.09
C THR A 66 -20.17 7.90 14.40
N SER A 67 -21.07 6.93 14.36
CA SER A 67 -21.40 6.06 15.47
C SER A 67 -21.93 4.74 14.95
N LEU A 68 -21.51 3.64 15.57
CA LEU A 68 -21.97 2.31 15.24
C LEU A 68 -22.05 1.44 16.49
N GLU A 69 -23.23 0.92 16.77
CA GLU A 69 -23.42 -0.07 17.81
C GLU A 69 -23.42 -1.47 17.20
N LEU A 70 -22.56 -2.33 17.73
CA LEU A 70 -22.52 -3.74 17.34
C LEU A 70 -23.26 -4.58 18.36
N PRO A 71 -24.30 -5.33 17.97
CA PRO A 71 -24.92 -6.31 18.85
C PRO A 71 -23.89 -7.31 19.37
N ALA A 72 -24.06 -7.82 20.58
CA ALA A 72 -23.15 -8.83 21.14
C ALA A 72 -23.15 -10.12 20.30
N GLU A 73 -24.32 -10.50 19.81
CA GLU A 73 -24.51 -11.66 18.92
C GLU A 73 -24.04 -11.35 17.51
N ILE A 74 -23.50 -12.34 16.86
CA ILE A 74 -23.06 -12.28 15.45
C ILE A 74 -24.24 -12.71 14.56
N ASP A 75 -24.50 -11.93 13.53
CA ASP A 75 -25.54 -12.25 12.54
C ASP A 75 -24.95 -13.14 11.43
N ASP A 76 -25.26 -14.42 11.46
CA ASP A 76 -24.74 -15.41 10.50
C ASP A 76 -25.12 -15.09 9.04
N ALA A 77 -26.28 -14.46 8.80
CA ALA A 77 -26.69 -14.08 7.47
C ALA A 77 -25.82 -12.93 6.94
N MET A 78 -25.55 -11.94 7.78
CA MET A 78 -24.61 -10.86 7.45
C MET A 78 -23.18 -11.37 7.29
N VAL A 79 -22.74 -12.33 8.11
CA VAL A 79 -21.42 -12.97 7.97
C VAL A 79 -21.30 -13.64 6.60
N ALA A 80 -22.29 -14.42 6.19
CA ALA A 80 -22.28 -15.09 4.88
C ALA A 80 -22.23 -14.07 3.73
N GLN A 81 -23.03 -13.01 3.79
CA GLN A 81 -23.02 -11.92 2.81
C GLN A 81 -21.66 -11.21 2.79
N GLY A 82 -21.13 -10.85 3.95
CA GLY A 82 -19.85 -10.17 4.07
C GLY A 82 -18.67 -11.00 3.57
N ALA A 83 -18.68 -12.30 3.83
CA ALA A 83 -17.68 -13.24 3.30
C ALA A 83 -17.71 -13.30 1.77
N ASP A 84 -18.89 -13.31 1.19
CA ASP A 84 -19.09 -13.30 -0.28
C ASP A 84 -18.59 -11.99 -0.91
N ILE A 85 -18.90 -10.85 -0.29
CA ILE A 85 -18.41 -9.52 -0.73
C ILE A 85 -16.89 -9.48 -0.61
N PHE A 86 -16.33 -9.87 0.55
CA PHE A 86 -14.89 -9.90 0.78
C PHE A 86 -14.18 -10.76 -0.27
N LYS A 87 -14.70 -11.94 -0.56
CA LYS A 87 -14.15 -12.84 -1.57
C LYS A 87 -14.11 -12.21 -2.97
N LYS A 88 -15.14 -11.47 -3.35
CA LYS A 88 -15.27 -10.87 -4.68
C LYS A 88 -14.49 -9.57 -4.84
N MET A 89 -14.49 -8.72 -3.80
CA MET A 89 -14.06 -7.33 -3.92
C MET A 89 -12.73 -7.06 -3.19
N CYS A 90 -12.37 -7.84 -2.16
CA CYS A 90 -11.27 -7.49 -1.27
C CYS A 90 -10.05 -8.42 -1.43
N THR A 91 -10.23 -9.66 -1.89
CA THR A 91 -9.16 -10.67 -1.93
C THR A 91 -8.06 -10.39 -2.95
N ALA A 92 -8.24 -9.43 -3.84
CA ALA A 92 -7.16 -8.96 -4.72
C ALA A 92 -5.99 -8.37 -3.90
N CYS A 93 -6.32 -7.69 -2.77
CA CYS A 93 -5.33 -6.98 -1.94
C CYS A 93 -5.22 -7.52 -0.51
N HIS A 94 -6.27 -8.11 0.04
CA HIS A 94 -6.31 -8.63 1.41
C HIS A 94 -6.38 -10.16 1.45
N ARG A 95 -5.74 -10.75 2.45
CA ARG A 95 -5.75 -12.19 2.71
C ARG A 95 -6.10 -12.45 4.16
N ASP A 96 -6.91 -13.46 4.39
CA ASP A 96 -7.15 -13.99 5.71
C ASP A 96 -5.84 -14.54 6.30
N GLY A 97 -5.55 -14.19 7.55
CA GLY A 97 -4.42 -14.68 8.32
C GLY A 97 -3.03 -14.21 7.89
N LYS A 98 -2.88 -13.38 6.86
CA LYS A 98 -1.56 -12.92 6.43
C LYS A 98 -1.55 -11.57 5.71
N LYS A 99 -0.44 -10.85 5.88
CA LYS A 99 -0.11 -9.66 5.09
C LYS A 99 0.01 -10.03 3.61
N PHE A 100 -0.57 -9.20 2.76
CA PHE A 100 -0.43 -9.30 1.30
C PHE A 100 -0.14 -7.91 0.73
N ILE A 101 -0.91 -7.39 -0.22
CA ILE A 101 -0.81 -5.99 -0.67
C ILE A 101 -1.30 -5.06 0.44
N GLY A 102 -2.39 -5.43 1.12
CA GLY A 102 -2.90 -4.79 2.32
C GLY A 102 -2.74 -5.64 3.59
N PRO A 103 -3.17 -5.12 4.74
CA PRO A 103 -3.18 -5.86 6.00
C PRO A 103 -4.16 -7.03 5.99
N ALA A 104 -3.87 -8.04 6.83
CA ALA A 104 -4.87 -9.06 7.16
C ALA A 104 -6.03 -8.43 7.95
N PRO A 105 -7.29 -8.80 7.66
CA PRO A 105 -8.45 -8.30 8.40
C PRO A 105 -8.58 -8.91 9.81
N ASN A 106 -7.86 -10.00 10.08
CA ASN A 106 -7.91 -10.75 11.34
C ASN A 106 -7.68 -9.85 12.56
N GLY A 107 -8.54 -9.96 13.57
CA GLY A 107 -8.47 -9.21 14.80
C GLY A 107 -8.50 -7.68 14.61
N VAL A 108 -8.99 -7.18 13.47
CA VAL A 108 -8.99 -5.73 13.21
C VAL A 108 -9.81 -4.95 14.25
N LEU A 109 -10.89 -5.52 14.76
CA LEU A 109 -11.72 -4.89 15.79
C LEU A 109 -11.11 -4.93 17.21
N GLU A 110 -10.03 -5.66 17.40
CA GLU A 110 -9.21 -5.59 18.61
C GLU A 110 -8.25 -4.38 18.59
N ARG A 111 -8.05 -3.79 17.42
CA ARG A 111 -7.11 -2.68 17.18
C ARG A 111 -7.77 -1.39 16.70
N ARG A 112 -8.98 -1.47 16.16
CA ARG A 112 -9.72 -0.35 15.55
C ARG A 112 -11.16 -0.32 16.01
N THR A 113 -11.73 0.88 16.05
CA THR A 113 -13.17 1.01 16.25
C THR A 113 -13.92 0.47 15.02
N PRO A 114 -15.14 -0.04 15.19
CA PRO A 114 -15.98 -0.46 14.07
C PRO A 114 -16.26 0.69 13.09
N GLU A 115 -16.41 1.91 13.57
CA GLU A 115 -16.59 3.10 12.73
C GLU A 115 -15.36 3.34 11.83
N TRP A 116 -14.16 3.23 12.41
CA TRP A 116 -12.92 3.40 11.62
C TRP A 116 -12.82 2.38 10.49
N VAL A 117 -13.15 1.12 10.77
CA VAL A 117 -13.13 0.03 9.77
C VAL A 117 -14.17 0.29 8.68
N MET A 118 -15.38 0.68 9.05
CA MET A 118 -16.44 1.02 8.11
C MET A 118 -16.02 2.22 7.22
N ASN A 119 -15.49 3.27 7.82
CA ASN A 119 -15.03 4.45 7.08
C ASN A 119 -13.87 4.12 6.14
N MET A 120 -12.96 3.22 6.55
CA MET A 120 -11.88 2.75 5.67
C MET A 120 -12.39 1.95 4.47
N ILE A 121 -13.48 1.21 4.63
CA ILE A 121 -14.13 0.47 3.52
C ILE A 121 -14.87 1.43 2.58
N LEU A 122 -15.63 2.38 3.14
CA LEU A 122 -16.55 3.26 2.40
C LEU A 122 -15.84 4.47 1.76
N ASN A 123 -14.80 4.99 2.41
CA ASN A 123 -14.14 6.23 1.99
C ASN A 123 -12.61 6.19 2.17
N PRO A 124 -11.93 5.19 1.59
CA PRO A 124 -10.50 4.96 1.80
C PRO A 124 -9.61 6.14 1.37
N GLU A 125 -10.02 6.89 0.34
CA GLU A 125 -9.25 8.03 -0.15
C GLU A 125 -9.21 9.17 0.87
N GLU A 126 -10.34 9.54 1.45
CA GLU A 126 -10.39 10.58 2.46
C GLU A 126 -9.75 10.11 3.77
N MET A 127 -9.93 8.85 4.13
CA MET A 127 -9.24 8.24 5.26
C MET A 127 -7.71 8.42 5.14
N THR A 128 -7.12 8.05 4.00
CA THR A 128 -5.68 8.20 3.79
C THR A 128 -5.20 9.65 3.68
N LYS A 129 -6.08 10.61 3.36
CA LYS A 129 -5.76 12.04 3.34
C LYS A 129 -5.80 12.66 4.74
N SER A 130 -6.78 12.30 5.55
CA SER A 130 -7.15 13.06 6.74
C SER A 130 -6.93 12.30 8.05
N ASP A 131 -6.96 10.97 8.05
CA ASP A 131 -6.70 10.15 9.24
C ASP A 131 -5.20 9.80 9.36
N PRO A 132 -4.53 10.13 10.49
CA PRO A 132 -3.11 9.87 10.65
C PRO A 132 -2.74 8.39 10.60
N LEU A 133 -3.60 7.52 11.17
CA LEU A 133 -3.35 6.08 11.21
C LEU A 133 -3.52 5.43 9.84
N ALA A 134 -4.50 5.87 9.05
CA ALA A 134 -4.66 5.43 7.67
C ALA A 134 -3.47 5.86 6.78
N LYS A 135 -2.91 7.07 7.02
CA LYS A 135 -1.66 7.52 6.37
C LYS A 135 -0.47 6.62 6.72
N GLU A 136 -0.31 6.30 8.00
CA GLU A 136 0.78 5.42 8.45
C GLU A 136 0.65 4.02 7.83
N LEU A 137 -0.58 3.47 7.74
CA LEU A 137 -0.83 2.22 7.05
C LEU A 137 -0.47 2.29 5.56
N LEU A 138 -0.84 3.36 4.87
CA LEU A 138 -0.46 3.55 3.47
C LEU A 138 1.06 3.49 3.30
N ILE A 139 1.81 4.14 4.20
CA ILE A 139 3.29 4.11 4.18
C ILE A 139 3.81 2.70 4.46
N GLU A 140 3.29 2.02 5.48
CA GLU A 140 3.68 0.65 5.86
C GLU A 140 3.46 -0.35 4.71
N PHE A 141 2.42 -0.13 3.91
CA PHE A 141 2.08 -0.96 2.75
C PHE A 141 2.59 -0.39 1.41
N ASN A 142 3.77 0.28 1.46
CA ASN A 142 4.53 0.78 0.30
C ASN A 142 3.76 1.76 -0.59
N GLY A 143 2.85 2.54 -0.01
CA GLY A 143 2.05 3.52 -0.74
C GLY A 143 0.95 2.88 -1.61
N SER A 144 0.62 1.60 -1.40
CA SER A 144 -0.47 0.93 -2.11
C SER A 144 -1.82 1.40 -1.56
N PRO A 145 -2.57 2.26 -2.26
CA PRO A 145 -3.84 2.77 -1.75
C PRO A 145 -4.92 1.68 -1.79
N MET A 146 -5.80 1.72 -0.79
CA MET A 146 -7.04 0.95 -0.85
C MET A 146 -7.99 1.63 -1.85
N ALA A 147 -8.47 0.87 -2.83
CA ALA A 147 -9.44 1.36 -3.79
C ALA A 147 -10.85 1.35 -3.18
N ASN A 148 -11.61 2.40 -3.45
CA ASN A 148 -13.03 2.41 -3.10
C ASN A 148 -13.78 1.38 -3.96
N GLN A 149 -14.47 0.47 -3.30
CA GLN A 149 -15.25 -0.58 -3.95
C GLN A 149 -16.70 -0.17 -4.20
N ASN A 150 -17.08 1.06 -3.85
CA ASN A 150 -18.43 1.61 -3.97
C ASN A 150 -19.52 0.76 -3.29
N LEU A 151 -19.17 0.17 -2.16
CA LEU A 151 -20.13 -0.57 -1.35
C LEU A 151 -21.14 0.38 -0.70
N THR A 152 -22.36 -0.10 -0.50
CA THR A 152 -23.33 0.55 0.38
C THR A 152 -22.91 0.40 1.85
N GLU A 153 -23.52 1.19 2.73
CA GLU A 153 -23.29 1.06 4.18
C GLU A 153 -23.69 -0.33 4.69
N GLU A 154 -24.79 -0.90 4.17
CA GLU A 154 -25.25 -2.25 4.51
C GLU A 154 -24.26 -3.32 4.07
N GLU A 155 -23.69 -3.20 2.87
CA GLU A 155 -22.69 -4.12 2.36
C GLU A 155 -21.38 -4.01 3.17
N ALA A 156 -20.93 -2.80 3.47
CA ALA A 156 -19.77 -2.57 4.32
C ALA A 156 -20.02 -3.10 5.75
N ARG A 157 -21.25 -2.96 6.27
CA ARG A 157 -21.64 -3.52 7.56
C ARG A 157 -21.63 -5.06 7.56
N ALA A 158 -22.03 -5.69 6.47
CA ALA A 158 -21.92 -7.13 6.31
C ALA A 158 -20.44 -7.59 6.28
N VAL A 159 -19.56 -6.87 5.57
CA VAL A 159 -18.11 -7.15 5.59
C VAL A 159 -17.54 -6.99 7.01
N LEU A 160 -17.96 -5.96 7.75
CA LEU A 160 -17.56 -5.78 9.14
C LEU A 160 -18.02 -6.96 10.03
N GLU A 161 -19.24 -7.46 9.81
CA GLU A 161 -19.74 -8.63 10.55
C GLU A 161 -18.92 -9.88 10.28
N TYR A 162 -18.54 -10.09 9.03
CA TYR A 162 -17.59 -11.15 8.65
C TYR A 162 -16.24 -10.99 9.38
N PHE A 163 -15.70 -9.75 9.49
CA PHE A 163 -14.45 -9.50 10.21
C PHE A 163 -14.54 -9.82 11.71
N ARG A 164 -15.71 -9.75 12.33
CA ARG A 164 -15.93 -10.18 13.72
C ARG A 164 -15.66 -11.66 13.94
N THR A 165 -15.74 -12.47 12.89
CA THR A 165 -15.45 -13.91 12.94
C THR A 165 -13.97 -14.26 12.70
N LEU A 166 -13.18 -13.31 12.20
CA LEU A 166 -11.76 -13.50 11.89
C LEU A 166 -10.89 -13.15 13.11
N LYS A 167 -10.27 -14.12 13.72
CA LYS A 167 -9.40 -13.98 14.90
C LYS A 167 -7.92 -14.12 14.51
#